data_79b490e2b0e57ecd94aa4f69dd1dbee9
#
_entry.id   79b490e2b0e57ecd94aa4f69dd1dbee9
#
_cell.length_a   1.000
_cell.length_b   1.000
_cell.length_c   1.000
_cell.angle_alpha   90.00
_cell.angle_beta   90.00
_cell.angle_gamma   90.00
#
_symmetry.space_group_name_H-M   'P 1'
#
loop_
_entity.id
_entity.type
_entity.pdbx_description
1 polymer ?
#
loop_
_entity_poly.entity_id
_entity_poly.type
_entity_poly.pdbx_seq_one_letter_code
_entity_poly.pdbx_strand_id
1 'polypeptide(L)'
;MMMKPLLSHYQTEAVENMLADYQYILNVPDPIDEDDEYTLMGIVQKLLTPSLKTNTEGVETFAVTSLKNIPKNREGESISVYGIQKDSKYVSAELFEDGVTISDGYAEKYGMKVGDTLELKEPYEDKTYSFEVKSIYAYPGALAVFLPMDVFCEEFEHPEDYFNGYFSNEPITDLEESYIATKITEDDMTKISRQLNVSMGEMFQLINVFSIVLFMLLIYLLTKLIIEKNTTSISMVKILGYENREILSLYLTATTWVVIISIGVSLIIASALIRLIYVIMLSEYSGWLTYYIDPAIYGKMYLMGLAAYAVIAVLQFRHIQKIPMDEALKNAE
;
A
#
# COMPACT_ATOMS: atom_id res chain seq x y z
N MET A 1 10.33 -5.17 -9.53
CA MET A 1 9.18 -4.95 -10.45
C MET A 1 7.88 -4.65 -9.73
N MET A 2 7.59 -5.23 -8.58
CA MET A 2 6.30 -5.09 -7.87
C MET A 2 6.08 -3.74 -7.18
N MET A 3 7.11 -3.06 -6.71
CA MET A 3 6.96 -1.83 -5.90
C MET A 3 6.39 -0.62 -6.67
N LYS A 4 6.84 -0.36 -7.91
CA LYS A 4 6.28 0.76 -8.68
C LYS A 4 4.77 0.62 -8.93
N PRO A 5 4.27 -0.53 -9.41
CA PRO A 5 2.84 -0.75 -9.58
C PRO A 5 2.04 -0.68 -8.28
N LEU A 6 2.58 -1.16 -7.17
CA LEU A 6 1.97 -1.04 -5.86
C LEU A 6 1.75 0.43 -5.47
N LEU A 7 2.81 1.26 -5.59
CA LEU A 7 2.74 2.68 -5.30
C LEU A 7 1.80 3.44 -6.25
N SER A 8 1.78 3.10 -7.54
CA SER A 8 0.87 3.74 -8.50
C SER A 8 -0.59 3.34 -8.25
N HIS A 9 -0.85 2.10 -7.87
CA HIS A 9 -2.19 1.65 -7.50
C HIS A 9 -2.69 2.39 -6.26
N TYR A 10 -1.86 2.47 -5.22
CA TYR A 10 -2.19 3.25 -4.03
C TYR A 10 -2.49 4.72 -4.34
N GLN A 11 -1.70 5.36 -5.22
CA GLN A 11 -1.98 6.73 -5.66
C GLN A 11 -3.37 6.84 -6.29
N THR A 12 -3.70 5.94 -7.19
CA THR A 12 -5.01 5.95 -7.86
C THR A 12 -6.13 5.72 -6.85
N GLU A 13 -6.02 4.72 -5.98
CA GLU A 13 -7.02 4.45 -4.94
C GLU A 13 -7.17 5.61 -3.95
N ALA A 14 -6.06 6.21 -3.53
CA ALA A 14 -6.10 7.33 -2.59
C ALA A 14 -6.83 8.55 -3.18
N VAL A 15 -6.64 8.81 -4.49
CA VAL A 15 -7.33 9.91 -5.19
C VAL A 15 -8.78 9.57 -5.47
N GLU A 16 -9.08 8.36 -5.98
CA GLU A 16 -10.46 7.95 -6.31
C GLU A 16 -11.37 7.85 -5.08
N ASN A 17 -10.82 7.59 -3.90
CA ASN A 17 -11.56 7.47 -2.65
C ASN A 17 -11.29 8.64 -1.69
N MET A 18 -10.85 9.81 -2.19
CA MET A 18 -10.80 11.03 -1.39
C MET A 18 -12.20 11.40 -0.91
N LEU A 19 -12.31 11.91 0.31
CA LEU A 19 -13.59 12.38 0.84
C LEU A 19 -14.08 13.64 0.10
N ALA A 20 -13.14 14.53 -0.27
CA ALA A 20 -13.39 15.73 -1.07
C ALA A 20 -12.11 16.19 -1.75
N ASP A 21 -12.19 16.99 -2.83
CA ASP A 21 -11.02 17.54 -3.53
C ASP A 21 -10.18 18.44 -2.61
N TYR A 22 -10.86 19.13 -1.68
CA TYR A 22 -10.25 19.96 -0.64
C TYR A 22 -10.87 19.61 0.72
N GLN A 23 -10.04 19.25 1.69
CA GLN A 23 -10.41 19.08 3.08
C GLN A 23 -9.65 20.10 3.89
N TYR A 24 -10.38 20.98 4.58
CA TYR A 24 -9.82 21.98 5.46
C TYR A 24 -10.06 21.57 6.90
N ILE A 25 -9.03 21.45 7.70
CA ILE A 25 -9.12 21.29 9.14
C ILE A 25 -8.76 22.65 9.74
N LEU A 26 -9.62 23.15 10.62
CA LEU A 26 -9.53 24.48 11.17
C LEU A 26 -8.97 24.48 12.59
N ASN A 27 -8.24 25.51 12.95
CA ASN A 27 -7.94 25.84 14.33
C ASN A 27 -9.16 26.50 14.94
N VAL A 28 -10.07 25.70 15.49
CA VAL A 28 -11.23 26.19 16.21
C VAL A 28 -10.81 26.45 17.66
N PRO A 29 -11.00 27.68 18.23
CA PRO A 29 -10.79 27.90 19.65
C PRO A 29 -11.74 27.00 20.45
N ASP A 30 -11.27 26.53 21.60
CA ASP A 30 -12.12 25.77 22.51
C ASP A 30 -13.43 26.54 22.79
N PRO A 31 -14.59 25.83 22.87
CA PRO A 31 -15.85 26.45 23.24
C PRO A 31 -15.70 27.17 24.59
N ILE A 32 -16.26 28.35 24.66
CA ILE A 32 -16.29 29.11 25.93
C ILE A 32 -17.31 28.41 26.84
N ASP A 33 -16.90 28.03 28.05
CA ASP A 33 -17.83 27.50 29.05
C ASP A 33 -19.03 28.42 29.24
N GLU A 34 -20.25 27.88 29.37
CA GLU A 34 -21.47 28.64 29.53
C GLU A 34 -21.38 29.61 30.71
N ASP A 35 -20.66 29.28 31.78
CA ASP A 35 -20.41 30.11 32.94
C ASP A 35 -19.51 31.32 32.64
N ASP A 36 -18.66 31.25 31.63
CA ASP A 36 -17.75 32.32 31.23
C ASP A 36 -18.30 33.20 30.09
N GLU A 37 -19.36 32.79 29.41
CA GLU A 37 -19.95 33.54 28.28
C GLU A 37 -20.36 34.98 28.66
N TYR A 38 -20.74 35.20 29.89
CA TYR A 38 -21.15 36.52 30.43
C TYR A 38 -20.02 37.26 31.13
N THR A 39 -18.83 36.70 31.20
CA THR A 39 -17.66 37.42 31.72
C THR A 39 -17.12 38.37 30.67
N LEU A 40 -16.47 39.45 31.12
CA LEU A 40 -15.84 40.44 30.23
C LEU A 40 -14.82 39.78 29.30
N MET A 41 -14.15 38.71 29.77
CA MET A 41 -13.20 37.91 29.02
C MET A 41 -13.90 37.08 27.96
N GLY A 42 -15.01 36.42 28.25
CA GLY A 42 -15.80 35.63 27.31
C GLY A 42 -16.42 36.54 26.20
N ILE A 43 -16.92 37.73 26.56
CA ILE A 43 -17.42 38.71 25.56
C ILE A 43 -16.30 39.19 24.64
N VAL A 44 -15.11 39.46 25.17
CA VAL A 44 -13.94 39.87 24.37
C VAL A 44 -13.47 38.71 23.48
N GLN A 45 -13.46 37.51 23.99
CA GLN A 45 -13.09 36.33 23.21
C GLN A 45 -14.10 36.06 22.08
N LYS A 46 -15.40 36.16 22.35
CA LYS A 46 -16.49 36.07 21.35
C LYS A 46 -16.41 37.15 20.28
N LEU A 47 -16.02 38.38 20.64
CA LEU A 47 -15.78 39.46 19.70
C LEU A 47 -14.50 39.32 18.88
N LEU A 48 -13.49 38.66 19.44
CA LEU A 48 -12.21 38.39 18.78
C LEU A 48 -12.21 37.06 18.01
N THR A 49 -13.18 36.19 18.27
CA THR A 49 -13.31 34.93 17.53
C THR A 49 -13.86 35.26 16.13
N PRO A 50 -13.10 35.06 15.08
CA PRO A 50 -13.56 35.40 13.74
C PRO A 50 -14.68 34.46 13.31
N SER A 51 -15.49 34.91 12.38
CA SER A 51 -16.47 34.04 11.72
C SER A 51 -15.72 32.99 10.89
N LEU A 52 -15.72 31.76 11.36
CA LEU A 52 -15.19 30.60 10.60
C LEU A 52 -16.09 30.19 9.42
N LYS A 53 -17.20 30.94 9.20
CA LYS A 53 -18.18 30.66 8.14
C LYS A 53 -17.63 31.12 6.78
N THR A 54 -17.72 30.27 5.81
CA THR A 54 -17.41 30.56 4.40
C THR A 54 -18.71 30.86 3.62
N ASN A 55 -18.59 31.68 2.58
CA ASN A 55 -19.67 31.94 1.62
C ASN A 55 -19.52 31.10 0.34
N THR A 56 -18.52 30.24 0.27
CA THR A 56 -18.28 29.37 -0.88
C THR A 56 -19.43 28.35 -1.03
N GLU A 57 -20.02 28.28 -2.21
CA GLU A 57 -21.11 27.35 -2.48
C GLU A 57 -20.63 25.89 -2.50
N GLY A 58 -21.49 24.97 -2.07
CA GLY A 58 -21.20 23.53 -2.11
C GLY A 58 -20.27 23.01 -1.02
N VAL A 59 -19.91 23.85 -0.06
CA VAL A 59 -19.11 23.45 1.10
C VAL A 59 -19.97 22.74 2.14
N GLU A 60 -19.41 21.71 2.76
CA GLU A 60 -20.04 20.93 3.83
C GLU A 60 -19.15 20.94 5.06
N THR A 61 -19.74 21.12 6.23
CA THR A 61 -19.04 21.08 7.52
C THR A 61 -18.87 19.65 8.01
N PHE A 62 -17.73 19.38 8.64
CA PHE A 62 -17.49 18.14 9.37
C PHE A 62 -16.75 18.44 10.68
N ALA A 63 -16.77 17.48 11.59
CA ALA A 63 -15.92 17.49 12.76
C ALA A 63 -14.87 16.39 12.68
N VAL A 64 -13.69 16.61 13.23
CA VAL A 64 -12.65 15.61 13.33
C VAL A 64 -11.87 15.74 14.63
N THR A 65 -11.64 14.61 15.28
CA THR A 65 -10.73 14.51 16.43
C THR A 65 -9.75 13.38 16.23
N SER A 66 -8.67 13.39 17.00
CA SER A 66 -7.61 12.40 16.89
C SER A 66 -7.51 11.61 18.19
N LEU A 67 -7.83 10.33 18.14
CA LEU A 67 -7.75 9.42 19.28
C LEU A 67 -6.64 8.39 19.06
N LYS A 68 -6.16 7.76 20.12
CA LYS A 68 -5.26 6.62 20.04
C LYS A 68 -6.04 5.31 20.13
N ASN A 69 -5.80 4.40 19.21
CA ASN A 69 -6.34 3.05 19.34
C ASN A 69 -5.58 2.24 20.42
N ILE A 70 -6.25 1.24 20.96
CA ILE A 70 -5.69 0.31 21.98
C ILE A 70 -5.57 -1.08 21.36
N PRO A 71 -4.55 -1.35 20.54
CA PRO A 71 -4.36 -2.66 19.95
C PRO A 71 -3.79 -3.65 20.96
N LYS A 72 -4.24 -4.90 20.94
CA LYS A 72 -3.85 -5.94 21.92
C LYS A 72 -2.35 -6.27 21.94
N ASN A 73 -1.60 -6.05 20.86
CA ASN A 73 -0.22 -6.52 20.70
C ASN A 73 0.73 -5.49 20.08
N ARG A 74 0.39 -4.21 20.01
CA ARG A 74 1.18 -3.16 19.34
C ARG A 74 1.06 -1.84 20.08
N GLU A 75 1.94 -0.90 19.79
CA GLU A 75 1.77 0.48 20.23
C GLU A 75 0.57 1.10 19.53
N GLY A 76 -0.21 1.88 20.28
CA GLY A 76 -1.37 2.61 19.77
C GLY A 76 -0.91 3.75 18.89
N GLU A 77 -1.60 3.93 17.77
CA GLU A 77 -1.37 5.05 16.85
C GLU A 77 -2.58 5.97 16.80
N SER A 78 -2.35 7.15 16.24
CA SER A 78 -3.37 8.19 16.09
C SER A 78 -4.36 7.80 15.00
N ILE A 79 -5.64 7.83 15.32
CA ILE A 79 -6.77 7.51 14.46
C ILE A 79 -7.64 8.75 14.33
N SER A 80 -7.99 9.12 13.12
CA SER A 80 -8.92 10.23 12.86
C SER A 80 -10.35 9.75 13.03
N VAL A 81 -11.10 10.40 13.92
CA VAL A 81 -12.52 10.15 14.13
C VAL A 81 -13.29 11.32 13.53
N TYR A 82 -14.11 11.03 12.53
CA TYR A 82 -14.88 12.00 11.76
C TYR A 82 -16.35 11.99 12.21
N GLY A 83 -16.87 13.18 12.52
CA GLY A 83 -18.29 13.47 12.63
C GLY A 83 -18.82 13.98 11.29
N ILE A 84 -19.70 13.21 10.65
CA ILE A 84 -20.18 13.45 9.28
C ILE A 84 -21.68 13.76 9.30
N GLN A 85 -22.11 14.69 8.45
CA GLN A 85 -23.54 15.02 8.27
C GLN A 85 -24.29 13.80 7.69
N LYS A 86 -25.51 13.52 8.20
CA LYS A 86 -26.33 12.36 7.77
C LYS A 86 -26.62 12.36 6.26
N ASP A 87 -26.74 13.57 5.67
CA ASP A 87 -27.01 13.75 4.23
C ASP A 87 -25.75 14.25 3.47
N SER A 88 -24.57 13.82 3.89
CA SER A 88 -23.31 14.24 3.28
C SER A 88 -23.27 13.97 1.79
N LYS A 89 -22.82 14.95 1.02
CA LYS A 89 -22.56 14.83 -0.43
C LYS A 89 -21.18 14.29 -0.74
N TYR A 90 -20.29 14.33 0.24
CA TYR A 90 -18.87 13.99 0.10
C TYR A 90 -18.55 12.60 0.63
N VAL A 91 -19.19 12.20 1.71
CA VAL A 91 -18.91 10.93 2.39
C VAL A 91 -20.10 9.99 2.24
N SER A 92 -19.94 8.93 1.47
CA SER A 92 -20.98 7.91 1.24
C SER A 92 -20.91 6.74 2.22
N ALA A 93 -20.22 6.92 3.35
CA ALA A 93 -20.17 5.92 4.41
C ALA A 93 -21.56 5.74 5.05
N GLU A 94 -21.93 4.49 5.34
CA GLU A 94 -23.11 4.22 6.16
C GLU A 94 -22.84 4.66 7.60
N LEU A 95 -23.68 5.52 8.15
CA LEU A 95 -23.54 6.07 9.49
C LEU A 95 -24.59 5.47 10.42
N PHE A 96 -24.18 5.12 11.65
CA PHE A 96 -25.01 4.44 12.65
C PHE A 96 -25.01 5.24 13.96
N GLU A 97 -26.17 5.32 14.62
CA GLU A 97 -26.29 5.97 15.93
C GLU A 97 -25.77 5.09 17.08
N ASP A 98 -25.75 3.77 16.88
CA ASP A 98 -25.35 2.76 17.88
C ASP A 98 -24.00 2.10 17.57
N GLY A 99 -23.17 2.71 16.75
CA GLY A 99 -21.86 2.14 16.36
C GLY A 99 -21.13 3.01 15.34
N VAL A 100 -20.06 2.46 14.81
CA VAL A 100 -19.16 3.19 13.93
C VAL A 100 -18.93 2.47 12.59
N THR A 101 -18.62 3.26 11.58
CA THR A 101 -18.03 2.78 10.33
C THR A 101 -16.52 3.04 10.38
N ILE A 102 -15.72 2.03 10.08
CA ILE A 102 -14.25 2.15 10.04
C ILE A 102 -13.74 2.13 8.61
N SER A 103 -12.56 2.73 8.37
CA SER A 103 -11.89 2.62 7.07
C SER A 103 -11.41 1.18 6.81
N ASP A 104 -11.38 0.80 5.54
CA ASP A 104 -10.85 -0.50 5.09
C ASP A 104 -9.38 -0.70 5.48
N GLY A 105 -8.57 0.36 5.42
CA GLY A 105 -7.20 0.34 5.92
C GLY A 105 -7.11 0.01 7.40
N TYR A 106 -8.02 0.55 8.22
CA TYR A 106 -8.11 0.21 9.65
C TYR A 106 -8.49 -1.26 9.86
N ALA A 107 -9.53 -1.70 9.15
CA ALA A 107 -10.02 -3.08 9.21
C ALA A 107 -8.92 -4.10 8.81
N GLU A 108 -8.17 -3.81 7.74
CA GLU A 108 -7.10 -4.69 7.25
C GLU A 108 -5.90 -4.72 8.23
N LYS A 109 -5.46 -3.54 8.70
CA LYS A 109 -4.30 -3.44 9.61
C LYS A 109 -4.49 -4.17 10.92
N TYR A 110 -5.66 -4.03 11.54
CA TYR A 110 -5.96 -4.58 12.86
C TYR A 110 -6.77 -5.87 12.80
N GLY A 111 -7.16 -6.32 11.59
CA GLY A 111 -7.96 -7.52 11.39
C GLY A 111 -9.38 -7.39 11.94
N MET A 112 -9.90 -6.16 12.01
CA MET A 112 -11.24 -5.85 12.52
C MET A 112 -12.32 -6.24 11.53
N LYS A 113 -13.46 -6.68 12.04
CA LYS A 113 -14.63 -7.07 11.26
C LYS A 113 -15.88 -6.39 11.82
N VAL A 114 -16.92 -6.37 11.00
CA VAL A 114 -18.26 -5.97 11.45
C VAL A 114 -18.70 -6.84 12.65
N GLY A 115 -19.14 -6.19 13.72
CA GLY A 115 -19.50 -6.80 15.00
C GLY A 115 -18.38 -6.82 16.03
N ASP A 116 -17.14 -6.45 15.69
CA ASP A 116 -16.05 -6.31 16.66
C ASP A 116 -16.19 -5.00 17.46
N THR A 117 -15.59 -4.97 18.64
CA THR A 117 -15.54 -3.77 19.48
C THR A 117 -14.23 -3.03 19.27
N LEU A 118 -14.32 -1.75 18.97
CA LEU A 118 -13.22 -0.81 18.81
C LEU A 118 -13.04 0.00 20.10
N GLU A 119 -11.82 0.00 20.66
CA GLU A 119 -11.47 0.82 21.82
C GLU A 119 -10.49 1.93 21.40
N LEU A 120 -10.87 3.18 21.68
CA LEU A 120 -10.09 4.37 21.41
C LEU A 120 -9.86 5.16 22.70
N LYS A 121 -8.69 5.75 22.87
CA LYS A 121 -8.30 6.52 24.05
C LYS A 121 -7.90 7.94 23.67
N GLU A 122 -8.25 8.89 24.51
CA GLU A 122 -7.74 10.25 24.43
C GLU A 122 -6.21 10.29 24.51
N PRO A 123 -5.53 11.10 23.68
CA PRO A 123 -4.07 11.21 23.71
C PRO A 123 -3.49 11.72 25.02
N TYR A 124 -4.23 12.60 25.72
CA TYR A 124 -3.76 13.34 26.90
C TYR A 124 -4.57 13.06 28.16
N GLU A 125 -5.70 12.37 28.05
CA GLU A 125 -6.61 12.05 29.14
C GLU A 125 -6.78 10.54 29.31
N ASP A 126 -7.27 10.10 30.48
CA ASP A 126 -7.57 8.69 30.73
C ASP A 126 -8.99 8.29 30.29
N LYS A 127 -9.59 9.06 29.36
CA LYS A 127 -10.92 8.75 28.81
C LYS A 127 -10.79 7.75 27.67
N THR A 128 -11.59 6.70 27.73
CA THR A 128 -11.61 5.61 26.72
C THR A 128 -13.03 5.48 26.18
N TYR A 129 -13.13 5.40 24.86
CA TYR A 129 -14.37 5.22 24.13
C TYR A 129 -14.43 3.81 23.57
N SER A 130 -15.62 3.21 23.55
CA SER A 130 -15.84 1.86 23.07
C SER A 130 -17.00 1.85 22.08
N PHE A 131 -16.73 1.47 20.83
CA PHE A 131 -17.68 1.48 19.75
C PHE A 131 -17.81 0.10 19.12
N GLU A 132 -19.02 -0.28 18.70
CA GLU A 132 -19.23 -1.47 17.87
C GLU A 132 -19.03 -1.12 16.38
N VAL A 133 -18.23 -1.89 15.67
CA VAL A 133 -18.03 -1.74 14.22
C VAL A 133 -19.23 -2.27 13.47
N LYS A 134 -20.00 -1.40 12.82
CA LYS A 134 -21.21 -1.75 12.05
C LYS A 134 -20.94 -1.89 10.56
N SER A 135 -19.97 -1.11 10.01
CA SER A 135 -19.66 -1.14 8.58
C SER A 135 -18.18 -0.84 8.33
N ILE A 136 -17.72 -1.16 7.12
CA ILE A 136 -16.37 -0.85 6.63
C ILE A 136 -16.51 -0.02 5.36
N TYR A 137 -15.88 1.13 5.33
CA TYR A 137 -15.90 2.07 4.23
C TYR A 137 -14.56 2.11 3.49
N ALA A 138 -14.60 2.11 2.16
CA ALA A 138 -13.39 2.20 1.33
C ALA A 138 -12.80 3.61 1.43
N TYR A 139 -11.80 3.77 2.31
CA TYR A 139 -11.04 5.00 2.51
C TYR A 139 -9.58 4.67 2.78
N PRO A 140 -8.77 4.48 1.73
CA PRO A 140 -7.36 4.10 1.87
C PRO A 140 -6.46 5.26 2.32
N GLY A 141 -6.99 6.48 2.39
CA GLY A 141 -6.22 7.70 2.70
C GLY A 141 -5.70 7.77 4.14
N ALA A 142 -6.46 7.20 5.10
CA ALA A 142 -6.09 7.21 6.50
C ALA A 142 -6.77 6.08 7.29
N LEU A 143 -6.25 5.83 8.49
CA LEU A 143 -6.94 5.03 9.49
C LEU A 143 -8.02 5.92 10.12
N ALA A 144 -9.27 5.70 9.77
CA ALA A 144 -10.37 6.57 10.11
C ALA A 144 -11.57 5.81 10.68
N VAL A 145 -12.33 6.54 11.50
CA VAL A 145 -13.62 6.12 12.06
C VAL A 145 -14.64 7.20 11.71
N PHE A 146 -15.83 6.79 11.31
CA PHE A 146 -16.90 7.70 10.88
C PHE A 146 -18.13 7.52 11.77
N LEU A 147 -18.64 8.63 12.27
CA LEU A 147 -19.82 8.75 13.12
C LEU A 147 -20.78 9.78 12.52
N PRO A 148 -22.09 9.70 12.80
CA PRO A 148 -22.98 10.82 12.57
C PRO A 148 -22.53 12.06 13.38
N MET A 149 -22.73 13.27 12.85
CA MET A 149 -22.31 14.51 13.48
C MET A 149 -22.95 14.72 14.87
N ASP A 150 -24.23 14.38 15.01
CA ASP A 150 -24.96 14.46 16.28
C ASP A 150 -24.35 13.53 17.34
N VAL A 151 -24.06 12.29 16.98
CA VAL A 151 -23.40 11.30 17.87
C VAL A 151 -21.98 11.77 18.23
N PHE A 152 -21.25 12.34 17.25
CA PHE A 152 -19.91 12.89 17.49
C PHE A 152 -19.95 14.02 18.53
N CYS A 153 -20.87 14.98 18.37
CA CYS A 153 -21.00 16.08 19.29
C CYS A 153 -21.40 15.61 20.71
N GLU A 154 -22.30 14.64 20.82
CA GLU A 154 -22.71 14.07 22.11
C GLU A 154 -21.56 13.32 22.80
N GLU A 155 -20.84 12.45 22.08
CA GLU A 155 -19.79 11.60 22.63
C GLU A 155 -18.56 12.41 23.09
N PHE A 156 -18.23 13.48 22.34
CA PHE A 156 -17.08 14.34 22.62
C PHE A 156 -17.44 15.65 23.36
N GLU A 157 -18.68 15.76 23.87
CA GLU A 157 -19.12 16.88 24.70
C GLU A 157 -19.01 18.25 23.98
N HIS A 158 -19.28 18.26 22.65
CA HIS A 158 -19.30 19.47 21.83
C HIS A 158 -20.73 20.02 21.64
N PRO A 159 -20.88 21.32 21.40
CA PRO A 159 -22.18 21.92 21.00
C PRO A 159 -22.74 21.27 19.71
N GLU A 160 -24.08 21.30 19.57
CA GLU A 160 -24.74 20.70 18.38
C GLU A 160 -24.32 21.35 17.04
N ASP A 161 -23.88 22.59 17.06
CA ASP A 161 -23.43 23.37 15.90
C ASP A 161 -21.88 23.33 15.72
N TYR A 162 -21.19 22.48 16.48
CA TYR A 162 -19.74 22.35 16.41
C TYR A 162 -19.30 21.78 15.07
N PHE A 163 -18.27 22.35 14.52
CA PHE A 163 -17.48 21.81 13.41
C PHE A 163 -16.06 22.36 13.47
N ASN A 164 -15.11 21.63 12.97
CA ASN A 164 -13.73 22.09 12.84
C ASN A 164 -13.13 21.73 11.47
N GLY A 165 -13.96 21.49 10.47
CA GLY A 165 -13.48 21.25 9.12
C GLY A 165 -14.52 21.52 8.04
N TYR A 166 -14.02 21.64 6.81
CA TYR A 166 -14.80 21.81 5.60
C TYR A 166 -14.39 20.84 4.51
N PHE A 167 -15.37 20.18 3.89
CA PHE A 167 -15.24 19.53 2.59
C PHE A 167 -15.65 20.50 1.48
N SER A 168 -14.86 20.54 0.42
CA SER A 168 -15.15 21.36 -0.76
C SER A 168 -14.58 20.74 -2.03
N ASN A 169 -15.23 20.95 -3.17
CA ASN A 169 -14.69 20.63 -4.49
C ASN A 169 -13.97 21.82 -5.13
N GLU A 170 -14.11 23.03 -4.53
CA GLU A 170 -13.40 24.22 -4.97
C GLU A 170 -12.56 24.80 -3.83
N PRO A 171 -11.46 25.51 -4.13
CA PRO A 171 -10.64 26.11 -3.10
C PRO A 171 -11.42 27.22 -2.37
N ILE A 172 -11.48 27.13 -1.04
CA ILE A 172 -12.08 28.16 -0.21
C ILE A 172 -11.08 29.33 -0.10
N THR A 173 -11.49 30.51 -0.54
CA THR A 173 -10.62 31.69 -0.63
C THR A 173 -10.95 32.79 0.37
N ASP A 174 -12.07 32.68 1.07
CA ASP A 174 -12.59 33.65 2.06
C ASP A 174 -12.23 33.28 3.52
N LEU A 175 -11.52 32.18 3.73
CA LEU A 175 -10.94 31.81 5.01
C LEU A 175 -9.53 32.39 5.14
N GLU A 176 -9.22 33.01 6.26
CA GLU A 176 -7.84 33.42 6.56
C GLU A 176 -6.94 32.21 6.81
N GLU A 177 -5.75 32.21 6.22
CA GLU A 177 -4.78 31.11 6.35
C GLU A 177 -4.40 30.81 7.83
N SER A 178 -4.47 31.80 8.71
CA SER A 178 -4.20 31.66 10.14
C SER A 178 -5.14 30.68 10.87
N TYR A 179 -6.36 30.50 10.33
CA TYR A 179 -7.36 29.58 10.89
C TYR A 179 -7.34 28.19 10.26
N ILE A 180 -6.53 27.98 9.24
CA ILE A 180 -6.38 26.68 8.59
C ILE A 180 -5.23 25.94 9.28
N ALA A 181 -5.57 24.93 10.08
CA ALA A 181 -4.58 24.03 10.69
C ALA A 181 -3.94 23.14 9.63
N THR A 182 -4.76 22.57 8.77
CA THR A 182 -4.30 21.67 7.70
C THR A 182 -5.24 21.76 6.51
N LYS A 183 -4.66 21.77 5.32
CA LYS A 183 -5.36 21.63 4.06
C LYS A 183 -4.88 20.33 3.40
N ILE A 184 -5.80 19.42 3.12
CA ILE A 184 -5.52 18.15 2.46
C ILE A 184 -6.07 18.24 1.04
N THR A 185 -5.21 17.97 0.06
CA THR A 185 -5.53 17.99 -1.38
C THR A 185 -5.04 16.73 -2.05
N GLU A 186 -5.43 16.49 -3.30
CA GLU A 186 -4.89 15.40 -4.13
C GLU A 186 -3.35 15.41 -4.15
N ASP A 187 -2.74 16.60 -4.24
CA ASP A 187 -1.27 16.72 -4.23
C ASP A 187 -0.65 16.20 -2.93
N ASP A 188 -1.28 16.47 -1.79
CA ASP A 188 -0.82 16.02 -0.48
C ASP A 188 -1.00 14.50 -0.32
N MET A 189 -2.13 13.95 -0.75
CA MET A 189 -2.40 12.52 -0.71
C MET A 189 -1.40 11.72 -1.56
N THR A 190 -1.01 12.25 -2.71
CA THR A 190 -0.07 11.57 -3.63
C THR A 190 1.40 11.90 -3.36
N LYS A 191 1.68 12.93 -2.56
CA LYS A 191 3.03 13.45 -2.32
C LYS A 191 4.02 12.40 -1.81
N ILE A 192 3.61 11.61 -0.82
CA ILE A 192 4.47 10.58 -0.22
C ILE A 192 4.84 9.51 -1.24
N SER A 193 3.86 8.96 -1.96
CA SER A 193 4.10 7.92 -2.95
C SER A 193 4.88 8.44 -4.15
N ARG A 194 4.65 9.69 -4.56
CA ARG A 194 5.43 10.38 -5.59
C ARG A 194 6.88 10.59 -5.14
N GLN A 195 7.10 11.03 -3.92
CA GLN A 195 8.43 11.18 -3.33
C GLN A 195 9.19 9.85 -3.25
N LEU A 196 8.52 8.77 -2.84
CA LEU A 196 9.08 7.42 -2.84
C LEU A 196 9.42 6.94 -4.26
N ASN A 197 8.56 7.21 -5.24
CA ASN A 197 8.82 6.87 -6.63
C ASN A 197 10.05 7.61 -7.20
N VAL A 198 10.21 8.89 -6.89
CA VAL A 198 11.35 9.70 -7.35
C VAL A 198 12.63 9.25 -6.63
N SER A 199 12.59 9.11 -5.30
CA SER A 199 13.78 8.82 -4.49
C SER A 199 14.27 7.38 -4.64
N MET A 200 13.36 6.41 -4.78
CA MET A 200 13.69 4.98 -4.79
C MET A 200 13.49 4.33 -6.15
N GLY A 201 12.87 5.01 -7.10
CA GLY A 201 12.53 4.44 -8.40
C GLY A 201 13.75 3.97 -9.21
N GLU A 202 14.84 4.73 -9.20
CA GLU A 202 16.10 4.36 -9.84
C GLU A 202 16.78 3.19 -9.12
N MET A 203 16.75 3.19 -7.79
CA MET A 203 17.28 2.09 -6.99
C MET A 203 16.54 0.79 -7.26
N PHE A 204 15.20 0.81 -7.32
CA PHE A 204 14.42 -0.36 -7.69
C PHE A 204 14.71 -0.86 -9.11
N GLN A 205 14.99 0.05 -10.04
CA GLN A 205 15.38 -0.32 -11.40
C GLN A 205 16.75 -0.99 -11.43
N LEU A 206 17.73 -0.48 -10.70
CA LEU A 206 19.04 -1.10 -10.55
C LEU A 206 18.94 -2.50 -9.94
N ILE A 207 18.16 -2.65 -8.86
CA ILE A 207 17.92 -3.96 -8.22
C ILE A 207 17.28 -4.95 -9.22
N ASN A 208 16.33 -4.51 -10.05
CA ASN A 208 15.71 -5.36 -11.07
C ASN A 208 16.73 -5.84 -12.10
N VAL A 209 17.56 -4.93 -12.63
CA VAL A 209 18.61 -5.27 -13.60
C VAL A 209 19.61 -6.25 -12.98
N PHE A 210 20.09 -5.94 -11.77
CA PHE A 210 21.01 -6.82 -11.04
C PHE A 210 20.42 -8.22 -10.80
N SER A 211 19.14 -8.29 -10.42
CA SER A 211 18.44 -9.56 -10.19
C SER A 211 18.35 -10.41 -11.47
N ILE A 212 18.09 -9.79 -12.62
CA ILE A 212 18.04 -10.48 -13.92
C ILE A 212 19.43 -11.00 -14.29
N VAL A 213 20.47 -10.18 -14.11
CA VAL A 213 21.86 -10.59 -14.39
C VAL A 213 22.27 -11.76 -13.49
N LEU A 214 21.97 -11.67 -12.19
CA LEU A 214 22.25 -12.72 -11.22
C LEU A 214 21.50 -14.04 -11.59
N PHE A 215 20.22 -13.93 -11.93
CA PHE A 215 19.42 -15.07 -12.38
C PHE A 215 20.03 -15.73 -13.62
N MET A 216 20.39 -14.96 -14.64
CA MET A 216 21.04 -15.48 -15.84
C MET A 216 22.37 -16.17 -15.51
N LEU A 217 23.19 -15.55 -14.65
CA LEU A 217 24.48 -16.10 -14.24
C LEU A 217 24.31 -17.44 -13.51
N LEU A 218 23.37 -17.53 -12.57
CA LEU A 218 23.12 -18.76 -11.83
C LEU A 218 22.63 -19.90 -12.74
N ILE A 219 21.68 -19.62 -13.63
CA ILE A 219 21.22 -20.64 -14.60
C ILE A 219 22.32 -21.04 -15.57
N TYR A 220 23.13 -20.06 -16.04
CA TYR A 220 24.27 -20.37 -16.89
C TYR A 220 25.27 -21.31 -16.20
N LEU A 221 25.65 -21.01 -14.96
CA LEU A 221 26.58 -21.83 -14.19
C LEU A 221 26.00 -23.23 -13.94
N LEU A 222 24.72 -23.33 -13.56
CA LEU A 222 24.08 -24.61 -13.31
C LEU A 222 24.04 -25.48 -14.58
N THR A 223 23.57 -24.92 -15.69
CA THR A 223 23.49 -25.64 -16.96
C THR A 223 24.86 -25.96 -17.51
N LYS A 224 25.86 -25.09 -17.36
CA LYS A 224 27.24 -25.34 -17.70
C LYS A 224 27.79 -26.55 -16.93
N LEU A 225 27.59 -26.58 -15.62
CA LEU A 225 28.03 -27.68 -14.74
C LEU A 225 27.38 -29.03 -15.13
N ILE A 226 26.08 -29.02 -15.51
CA ILE A 226 25.39 -30.22 -16.01
C ILE A 226 26.04 -30.73 -17.31
N ILE A 227 26.33 -29.80 -18.24
CA ILE A 227 26.97 -30.18 -19.53
C ILE A 227 28.39 -30.70 -19.30
N GLU A 228 29.21 -30.01 -18.51
CA GLU A 228 30.58 -30.43 -18.19
C GLU A 228 30.61 -31.82 -17.54
N LYS A 229 29.71 -32.08 -16.60
CA LYS A 229 29.59 -33.40 -15.94
C LYS A 229 29.18 -34.52 -16.90
N ASN A 230 28.49 -34.18 -18.00
CA ASN A 230 28.04 -35.15 -19.01
C ASN A 230 28.89 -35.08 -20.29
N THR A 231 30.03 -34.40 -20.32
CA THR A 231 30.85 -34.19 -21.52
C THR A 231 31.26 -35.49 -22.18
N THR A 232 31.70 -36.50 -21.40
CA THR A 232 32.07 -37.86 -21.93
C THR A 232 30.86 -38.54 -22.59
N SER A 233 29.68 -38.49 -21.98
CA SER A 233 28.47 -39.07 -22.55
C SER A 233 28.03 -38.33 -23.82
N ILE A 234 28.15 -37.00 -23.85
CA ILE A 234 27.87 -36.19 -25.04
C ILE A 234 28.83 -36.52 -26.19
N SER A 235 30.13 -36.68 -25.89
CA SER A 235 31.16 -37.06 -26.86
C SER A 235 30.89 -38.46 -27.44
N MET A 236 30.50 -39.40 -26.57
CA MET A 236 30.17 -40.76 -27.00
C MET A 236 28.95 -40.80 -27.96
N VAL A 237 27.91 -40.05 -27.64
CA VAL A 237 26.71 -39.93 -28.50
C VAL A 237 27.04 -39.25 -29.83
N LYS A 238 27.99 -38.28 -29.86
CA LYS A 238 28.51 -37.69 -31.11
C LYS A 238 29.26 -38.72 -31.98
N ILE A 239 30.07 -39.58 -31.38
CA ILE A 239 30.76 -40.64 -32.09
C ILE A 239 29.78 -41.66 -32.70
N LEU A 240 28.65 -41.93 -32.04
CA LEU A 240 27.56 -42.74 -32.54
C LEU A 240 26.77 -42.11 -33.71
N GLY A 241 27.11 -40.89 -34.13
CA GLY A 241 26.53 -40.24 -35.30
C GLY A 241 25.27 -39.39 -35.02
N TYR A 242 24.94 -39.16 -33.77
CA TYR A 242 23.81 -38.27 -33.44
C TYR A 242 24.12 -36.83 -33.81
N GLU A 243 23.13 -36.12 -34.35
CA GLU A 243 23.25 -34.71 -34.67
C GLU A 243 23.25 -33.83 -33.39
N ASN A 244 23.95 -32.69 -33.45
CA ASN A 244 23.99 -31.75 -32.32
C ASN A 244 22.59 -31.35 -31.83
N ARG A 245 21.58 -31.34 -32.68
CA ARG A 245 20.19 -31.02 -32.38
C ARG A 245 19.49 -32.09 -31.55
N GLU A 246 19.80 -33.36 -31.84
CA GLU A 246 19.28 -34.52 -31.10
C GLU A 246 19.90 -34.61 -29.72
N ILE A 247 21.21 -34.37 -29.61
CA ILE A 247 21.95 -34.31 -28.35
C ILE A 247 21.40 -33.19 -27.47
N LEU A 248 21.15 -32.02 -28.06
CA LEU A 248 20.50 -30.90 -27.36
C LEU A 248 19.13 -31.26 -26.83
N SER A 249 18.30 -31.87 -27.64
CA SER A 249 16.98 -32.31 -27.21
C SER A 249 17.06 -33.26 -26.01
N LEU A 250 18.05 -34.13 -25.97
CA LEU A 250 18.23 -35.09 -24.90
C LEU A 250 18.60 -34.41 -23.55
N TYR A 251 19.48 -33.39 -23.56
CA TYR A 251 20.02 -32.76 -22.33
C TYR A 251 19.31 -31.47 -21.94
N LEU A 252 18.88 -30.65 -22.92
CA LEU A 252 18.25 -29.39 -22.64
C LEU A 252 16.74 -29.45 -22.46
N THR A 253 16.05 -30.43 -23.06
CA THR A 253 14.59 -30.51 -22.96
C THR A 253 14.15 -30.74 -21.51
N ALA A 254 14.78 -31.65 -20.81
CA ALA A 254 14.50 -31.93 -19.40
C ALA A 254 14.76 -30.68 -18.53
N THR A 255 15.91 -30.01 -18.74
CA THR A 255 16.27 -28.78 -18.04
C THR A 255 15.29 -27.65 -18.34
N THR A 256 14.84 -27.55 -19.59
CA THR A 256 13.85 -26.56 -20.01
C THR A 256 12.53 -26.68 -19.23
N TRP A 257 12.00 -27.92 -19.17
CA TRP A 257 10.78 -28.18 -18.42
C TRP A 257 10.92 -27.87 -16.92
N VAL A 258 12.06 -28.27 -16.33
CA VAL A 258 12.36 -27.95 -14.94
C VAL A 258 12.39 -26.43 -14.72
N VAL A 259 13.04 -25.67 -15.58
CA VAL A 259 13.12 -24.20 -15.47
C VAL A 259 11.75 -23.56 -15.62
N ILE A 260 10.95 -23.96 -16.61
CA ILE A 260 9.59 -23.43 -16.82
C ILE A 260 8.73 -23.61 -15.56
N ILE A 261 8.73 -24.83 -15.01
CA ILE A 261 7.95 -25.15 -13.80
C ILE A 261 8.52 -24.40 -12.59
N SER A 262 9.85 -24.37 -12.44
CA SER A 262 10.51 -23.71 -11.31
C SER A 262 10.28 -22.20 -11.28
N ILE A 263 10.26 -21.52 -12.43
CA ILE A 263 9.90 -20.08 -12.49
C ILE A 263 8.47 -19.88 -11.99
N GLY A 264 7.51 -20.72 -12.42
CA GLY A 264 6.12 -20.63 -11.96
C GLY A 264 6.00 -20.83 -10.45
N VAL A 265 6.59 -21.88 -9.91
CA VAL A 265 6.59 -22.19 -8.48
C VAL A 265 7.29 -21.10 -7.67
N SER A 266 8.43 -20.58 -8.14
CA SER A 266 9.17 -19.52 -7.45
C SER A 266 8.39 -18.21 -7.38
N LEU A 267 7.59 -17.87 -8.39
CA LEU A 267 6.72 -16.69 -8.36
C LEU A 267 5.64 -16.78 -7.27
N ILE A 268 5.04 -17.95 -7.10
CA ILE A 268 4.05 -18.19 -6.04
C ILE A 268 4.69 -18.03 -4.66
N ILE A 269 5.86 -18.66 -4.44
CA ILE A 269 6.60 -18.58 -3.19
C ILE A 269 7.04 -17.14 -2.93
N ALA A 270 7.59 -16.46 -3.94
CA ALA A 270 8.02 -15.06 -3.82
C ALA A 270 6.86 -14.13 -3.48
N SER A 271 5.69 -14.32 -4.10
CA SER A 271 4.48 -13.55 -3.79
C SER A 271 4.06 -13.71 -2.33
N ALA A 272 4.04 -14.95 -1.82
CA ALA A 272 3.70 -15.21 -0.42
C ALA A 272 4.72 -14.58 0.55
N LEU A 273 6.01 -14.69 0.25
CA LEU A 273 7.08 -14.10 1.07
C LEU A 273 7.02 -12.56 1.07
N ILE A 274 6.82 -11.94 -0.09
CA ILE A 274 6.72 -10.48 -0.19
C ILE A 274 5.50 -9.98 0.59
N ARG A 275 4.35 -10.67 0.47
CA ARG A 275 3.17 -10.32 1.26
C ARG A 275 3.43 -10.41 2.76
N LEU A 276 4.09 -11.46 3.22
CA LEU A 276 4.44 -11.64 4.64
C LEU A 276 5.36 -10.51 5.13
N ILE A 277 6.44 -10.22 4.38
CA ILE A 277 7.39 -9.16 4.73
C ILE A 277 6.70 -7.80 4.74
N TYR A 278 5.83 -7.54 3.74
CA TYR A 278 5.08 -6.29 3.62
C TYR A 278 4.20 -6.05 4.85
N VAL A 279 3.40 -7.03 5.24
CA VAL A 279 2.53 -6.94 6.43
C VAL A 279 3.34 -6.70 7.70
N ILE A 280 4.47 -7.41 7.89
CA ILE A 280 5.34 -7.22 9.06
C ILE A 280 5.94 -5.80 9.06
N MET A 281 6.47 -5.35 7.95
CA MET A 281 7.08 -4.02 7.87
C MET A 281 6.05 -2.90 8.09
N LEU A 282 4.90 -2.95 7.43
CA LEU A 282 3.88 -1.91 7.57
C LEU A 282 3.19 -1.92 8.94
N SER A 283 3.20 -3.03 9.62
CA SER A 283 2.58 -3.12 10.95
C SER A 283 3.24 -2.22 12.00
N GLU A 284 4.49 -1.82 11.80
CA GLU A 284 5.26 -0.95 12.69
C GLU A 284 5.18 0.54 12.29
N TYR A 285 4.64 0.85 11.09
CA TYR A 285 4.51 2.24 10.62
C TYR A 285 3.11 2.77 10.91
N SER A 286 3.02 4.08 11.20
CA SER A 286 1.74 4.77 11.29
C SER A 286 1.05 4.81 9.92
N GLY A 287 -0.26 4.54 9.88
CA GLY A 287 -1.03 4.41 8.65
C GLY A 287 -1.01 2.99 8.08
N TRP A 288 -1.65 2.79 6.95
CA TRP A 288 -1.74 1.52 6.25
C TRP A 288 -1.74 1.75 4.74
N LEU A 289 -1.11 0.84 4.03
CA LEU A 289 -1.12 0.76 2.56
C LEU A 289 -1.60 -0.64 2.19
N THR A 290 -2.73 -0.73 1.52
CA THR A 290 -3.27 -2.02 1.09
C THR A 290 -2.31 -2.72 0.13
N TYR A 291 -2.04 -4.00 0.39
CA TYR A 291 -1.17 -4.80 -0.47
C TYR A 291 -1.91 -5.24 -1.72
N TYR A 292 -1.64 -4.60 -2.83
CA TYR A 292 -2.17 -4.99 -4.13
C TYR A 292 -1.07 -5.11 -5.18
N ILE A 293 -1.08 -6.19 -5.95
CA ILE A 293 -0.21 -6.37 -7.12
C ILE A 293 -1.07 -6.83 -8.29
N ASP A 294 -1.07 -6.05 -9.35
CA ASP A 294 -1.77 -6.39 -10.59
C ASP A 294 -1.30 -7.77 -11.10
N PRO A 295 -2.23 -8.73 -11.31
CA PRO A 295 -1.93 -10.05 -11.85
C PRO A 295 -1.10 -10.04 -13.14
N ALA A 296 -1.24 -9.00 -13.98
CA ALA A 296 -0.46 -8.84 -15.21
C ALA A 296 1.06 -8.75 -14.94
N ILE A 297 1.47 -8.28 -13.75
CA ILE A 297 2.88 -8.17 -13.37
C ILE A 297 3.52 -9.56 -13.23
N TYR A 298 2.79 -10.51 -12.64
CA TYR A 298 3.28 -11.89 -12.54
C TYR A 298 3.50 -12.51 -13.93
N GLY A 299 2.59 -12.24 -14.87
CA GLY A 299 2.75 -12.64 -16.28
C GLY A 299 4.00 -12.04 -16.93
N LYS A 300 4.24 -10.74 -16.72
CA LYS A 300 5.44 -10.04 -17.22
C LYS A 300 6.71 -10.61 -16.60
N MET A 301 6.75 -10.91 -15.32
CA MET A 301 7.89 -11.51 -14.62
C MET A 301 8.17 -12.92 -15.13
N TYR A 302 7.13 -13.73 -15.34
CA TYR A 302 7.24 -15.06 -15.90
C TYR A 302 7.83 -15.04 -17.31
N LEU A 303 7.29 -14.21 -18.20
CA LEU A 303 7.78 -14.06 -19.57
C LEU A 303 9.24 -13.56 -19.60
N MET A 304 9.59 -12.62 -18.72
CA MET A 304 10.97 -12.13 -18.63
C MET A 304 11.93 -13.22 -18.15
N GLY A 305 11.53 -14.07 -17.19
CA GLY A 305 12.29 -15.22 -16.76
C GLY A 305 12.51 -16.23 -17.89
N LEU A 306 11.47 -16.51 -18.68
CA LEU A 306 11.57 -17.36 -19.87
C LEU A 306 12.49 -16.77 -20.95
N ALA A 307 12.40 -15.45 -21.20
CA ALA A 307 13.26 -14.77 -22.16
C ALA A 307 14.73 -14.84 -21.72
N ALA A 308 15.03 -14.60 -20.45
CA ALA A 308 16.35 -14.73 -19.89
C ALA A 308 16.89 -16.17 -20.04
N TYR A 309 16.06 -17.17 -19.74
CA TYR A 309 16.41 -18.58 -19.97
C TYR A 309 16.67 -18.89 -21.44
N ALA A 310 15.86 -18.38 -22.36
CA ALA A 310 16.07 -18.60 -23.81
C ALA A 310 17.46 -18.09 -24.26
N VAL A 311 17.91 -16.94 -23.76
CA VAL A 311 19.27 -16.44 -24.04
C VAL A 311 20.32 -17.43 -23.54
N ILE A 312 20.16 -17.95 -22.34
CA ILE A 312 21.08 -18.94 -21.77
C ILE A 312 21.06 -20.24 -22.57
N ALA A 313 19.89 -20.72 -22.97
CA ALA A 313 19.75 -21.91 -23.79
C ALA A 313 20.51 -21.81 -25.13
N VAL A 314 20.46 -20.64 -25.77
CA VAL A 314 21.25 -20.36 -26.98
C VAL A 314 22.76 -20.38 -26.71
N LEU A 315 23.22 -19.84 -25.59
CA LEU A 315 24.63 -19.88 -25.20
C LEU A 315 25.09 -21.32 -24.94
N GLN A 316 24.27 -22.10 -24.26
CA GLN A 316 24.58 -23.51 -23.99
C GLN A 316 24.55 -24.37 -25.24
N PHE A 317 23.66 -24.09 -26.21
CA PHE A 317 23.69 -24.70 -27.53
C PHE A 317 25.06 -24.54 -28.20
N ARG A 318 25.57 -23.32 -28.24
CA ARG A 318 26.90 -23.03 -28.79
C ARG A 318 28.03 -23.75 -28.04
N HIS A 319 27.87 -23.94 -26.74
CA HIS A 319 28.84 -24.62 -25.90
C HIS A 319 28.89 -26.14 -26.25
N ILE A 320 27.72 -26.78 -26.33
CA ILE A 320 27.63 -28.20 -26.70
C ILE A 320 28.21 -28.48 -28.10
N GLN A 321 28.01 -27.56 -29.04
CA GLN A 321 28.59 -27.70 -30.39
C GLN A 321 30.12 -27.77 -30.37
N LYS A 322 30.76 -27.05 -29.43
CA LYS A 322 32.22 -26.97 -29.31
C LYS A 322 32.87 -28.16 -28.60
N ILE A 323 32.10 -29.08 -28.00
CA ILE A 323 32.63 -30.28 -27.36
C ILE A 323 33.22 -31.18 -28.41
N PRO A 324 34.54 -31.53 -28.32
CA PRO A 324 35.21 -32.36 -29.29
C PRO A 324 34.75 -33.83 -29.16
N MET A 325 34.84 -34.61 -30.27
CA MET A 325 34.47 -36.03 -30.30
C MET A 325 35.50 -36.94 -29.61
N ASP A 326 36.72 -36.46 -29.47
CA ASP A 326 37.85 -37.24 -28.89
C ASP A 326 37.90 -37.22 -27.36
N GLU A 327 37.05 -36.41 -26.69
CA GLU A 327 37.02 -36.32 -25.23
C GLU A 327 36.65 -37.65 -24.54
N ALA A 328 35.78 -38.44 -25.18
CA ALA A 328 35.42 -39.78 -24.69
C ALA A 328 36.59 -40.81 -24.79
N LEU A 329 37.49 -40.59 -25.72
CA LEU A 329 38.63 -41.45 -25.92
C LEU A 329 39.80 -41.13 -24.98
N LYS A 330 39.97 -39.87 -24.59
CA LYS A 330 41.01 -39.42 -23.64
C LYS A 330 40.82 -39.89 -22.21
N ASN A 331 39.59 -40.21 -21.81
CA ASN A 331 39.27 -40.69 -20.46
C ASN A 331 39.15 -42.24 -20.40
N ALA A 332 39.49 -42.94 -21.47
CA ALA A 332 39.48 -44.40 -21.55
C ALA A 332 40.89 -45.04 -21.35
N GLU A 333 41.94 -44.21 -21.23
CA GLU A 333 43.27 -44.56 -20.75
C GLU A 333 43.41 -44.18 -19.24
#